data_3340b7e639574494217a7ff80aae13ab
#
_entry.id   3340b7e639574494217a7ff80aae13ab
#
_cell.length_a   1.000
_cell.length_b   1.000
_cell.length_c   1.000
_cell.angle_alpha   90.00
_cell.angle_beta   90.00
_cell.angle_gamma   90.00
#
_symmetry.space_group_name_H-M   'P 1'
#
loop_
_entity.id
_entity.type
_entity.pdbx_description
1 polymer ?
#
loop_
_entity_poly.entity_id
_entity_poly.type
_entity_poly.pdbx_seq_one_letter_code
_entity_poly.pdbx_strand_id
1 'polypeptide(L)'
;MIFPNYELAVIIYCTFEIKMPTILLIAGWRIYFWANENSEPIHVHAEKGDMECKYWIDVEGFEIKEALSYNMTPQSKREIKRIIYEHFEYIVSEWNKYFKTF
;
A
#
# COMPACT_ATOMS: atom_id res chain seq x y z
N MET A 1 -3.54 23.51 -8.57
CA MET A 1 -3.47 23.15 -8.57
C MET A 1 -2.93 23.20 -8.73
N ILE A 2 -2.85 23.27 -8.93
CA ILE A 2 -2.43 22.96 -9.04
C ILE A 2 -1.85 22.76 -9.85
N PHE A 3 -1.54 22.57 -10.36
CA PHE A 3 -1.01 21.97 -11.25
C PHE A 3 -1.54 22.32 -12.45
N PRO A 4 -1.44 23.06 -12.97
CA PRO A 4 -2.03 23.53 -13.95
C PRO A 4 -1.99 22.83 -15.17
N ASN A 5 -1.18 22.92 -15.81
CA ASN A 5 -1.15 22.34 -16.97
C ASN A 5 -1.10 21.09 -16.79
N TYR A 6 -0.49 20.95 -16.02
CA TYR A 6 -0.45 19.68 -15.72
C TYR A 6 -1.76 19.43 -15.04
N GLU A 7 -2.61 20.33 -15.09
CA GLU A 7 -3.88 20.13 -14.62
C GLU A 7 -4.53 19.06 -15.40
N LEU A 8 -4.45 19.08 -16.68
CA LEU A 8 -5.05 18.05 -17.45
C LEU A 8 -4.29 16.81 -17.27
N ALA A 9 -3.04 16.87 -17.37
CA ALA A 9 -2.23 15.71 -17.12
C ALA A 9 -2.55 15.24 -15.75
N VAL A 10 -2.86 16.16 -14.88
CA VAL A 10 -3.14 15.78 -13.53
C VAL A 10 -4.43 15.01 -13.45
N ILE A 11 -5.38 15.35 -14.27
CA ILE A 11 -6.62 14.62 -14.24
C ILE A 11 -6.39 13.17 -14.59
N ILE A 12 -5.56 12.92 -15.57
CA ILE A 12 -5.26 11.58 -15.96
C ILE A 12 -4.47 10.92 -14.86
N TYR A 13 -3.54 11.64 -14.28
CA TYR A 13 -2.72 11.08 -13.22
C TYR A 13 -3.57 10.86 -11.97
N CYS A 14 -4.48 11.74 -11.71
CA CYS A 14 -5.31 11.58 -10.53
C CYS A 14 -6.09 10.30 -10.62
N THR A 15 -6.55 9.97 -11.81
CA THR A 15 -7.26 8.72 -11.97
C THR A 15 -6.34 7.56 -11.64
N PHE A 16 -5.09 7.66 -12.08
CA PHE A 16 -4.13 6.62 -11.82
C PHE A 16 -3.82 6.58 -10.34
N GLU A 17 -3.62 7.72 -9.73
CA GLU A 17 -3.29 7.77 -8.31
C GLU A 17 -4.42 7.26 -7.46
N ILE A 18 -5.63 7.53 -7.85
CA ILE A 18 -6.76 7.02 -7.12
C ILE A 18 -6.74 5.51 -7.14
N LYS A 19 -6.27 4.92 -8.22
CA LYS A 19 -6.23 3.49 -8.32
C LYS A 19 -5.10 2.87 -7.52
N MET A 20 -4.09 3.67 -7.18
CA MET A 20 -2.94 3.14 -6.45
C MET A 20 -2.44 4.17 -5.45
N PRO A 21 -3.27 4.52 -4.47
CA PRO A 21 -2.87 5.54 -3.53
C PRO A 21 -1.69 5.09 -2.67
N THR A 22 -0.66 5.93 -2.62
CA THR A 22 0.50 5.68 -1.80
C THR A 22 0.16 6.14 -0.40
N ILE A 23 0.32 5.26 0.58
CA ILE A 23 0.01 5.63 1.95
C ILE A 23 1.25 5.86 2.78
N LEU A 24 2.40 5.39 2.32
CA LEU A 24 3.61 5.57 3.11
C LEU A 24 4.83 5.40 2.23
N LEU A 25 5.81 6.28 2.43
CA LEU A 25 7.09 6.17 1.77
C LEU A 25 8.12 6.11 2.85
N ILE A 26 8.83 4.98 2.99
CA ILE A 26 9.79 4.85 4.05
C ILE A 26 10.89 3.87 3.68
N ALA A 27 12.12 4.26 3.95
CA ALA A 27 13.30 3.41 3.69
C ALA A 27 13.35 2.89 2.27
N GLY A 28 12.90 3.72 1.32
CA GLY A 28 12.91 3.31 -0.08
C GLY A 28 11.70 2.50 -0.50
N TRP A 29 10.87 2.11 0.44
CA TRP A 29 9.66 1.36 0.13
C TRP A 29 8.50 2.30 -0.11
N ARG A 30 7.66 1.94 -1.09
CA ARG A 30 6.40 2.62 -1.33
C ARG A 30 5.32 1.64 -0.92
N ILE A 31 4.50 2.02 0.03
CA ILE A 31 3.44 1.16 0.53
C ILE A 31 2.14 1.74 0.03
N TYR A 32 1.29 0.92 -0.56
CA TYR A 32 0.12 1.43 -1.25
C TYR A 32 -1.02 0.43 -1.30
N PHE A 33 -2.19 0.90 -1.69
CA PHE A 33 -3.36 0.08 -1.91
C PHE A 33 -3.74 0.17 -3.39
N TRP A 34 -4.46 -0.83 -3.84
CA TRP A 34 -5.08 -0.77 -5.16
C TRP A 34 -6.53 -0.40 -4.92
N ALA A 35 -7.06 0.58 -5.66
CA ALA A 35 -8.39 1.11 -5.39
C ALA A 35 -9.52 0.11 -5.58
N ASN A 36 -9.32 -0.89 -6.39
CA ASN A 36 -10.38 -1.82 -6.68
C ASN A 36 -10.42 -3.04 -5.80
N GLU A 37 -9.69 -3.04 -4.72
CA GLU A 37 -9.57 -4.25 -3.95
C GLU A 37 -10.34 -4.27 -2.64
N ASN A 38 -11.35 -3.42 -2.53
CA ASN A 38 -12.09 -3.39 -1.29
C ASN A 38 -13.00 -4.61 -1.12
N SER A 39 -13.09 -5.48 -2.15
CA SER A 39 -13.85 -6.71 -1.99
C SER A 39 -12.98 -7.79 -1.34
N GLU A 40 -11.70 -7.53 -1.19
CA GLU A 40 -10.79 -8.48 -0.57
C GLU A 40 -10.57 -8.09 0.87
N PRO A 41 -10.11 -9.03 1.69
CA PRO A 41 -9.75 -8.67 3.06
C PRO A 41 -8.66 -7.61 3.05
N ILE A 42 -8.51 -6.94 4.16
CA ILE A 42 -7.55 -5.85 4.25
C ILE A 42 -6.15 -6.36 3.94
N HIS A 43 -5.42 -5.63 3.15
CA HIS A 43 -4.08 -6.02 2.75
C HIS A 43 -3.32 -4.79 2.32
N VAL A 44 -2.03 -4.95 2.09
CA VAL A 44 -1.20 -3.83 1.70
C VAL A 44 -0.18 -4.32 0.69
N HIS A 45 0.15 -3.46 -0.26
CA HIS A 45 1.18 -3.74 -1.26
C HIS A 45 2.40 -2.89 -0.93
N ALA A 46 3.58 -3.38 -1.27
CA ALA A 46 4.81 -2.62 -1.07
C ALA A 46 5.76 -2.91 -2.22
N GLU A 47 6.50 -1.90 -2.62
CA GLU A 47 7.49 -2.08 -3.67
C GLU A 47 8.71 -1.26 -3.38
N LYS A 48 9.86 -1.75 -3.81
CA LYS A 48 11.12 -1.05 -3.65
C LYS A 48 12.00 -1.54 -4.79
N GLY A 49 12.34 -0.64 -5.74
CA GLY A 49 13.08 -1.06 -6.92
C GLY A 49 12.23 -2.04 -7.71
N ASP A 50 12.78 -3.21 -8.00
CA ASP A 50 12.05 -4.23 -8.72
C ASP A 50 11.47 -5.27 -7.77
N MET A 51 11.45 -5.01 -6.47
CA MET A 51 10.86 -5.91 -5.50
C MET A 51 9.43 -5.52 -5.27
N GLU A 52 8.53 -6.49 -5.16
CA GLU A 52 7.13 -6.24 -4.88
C GLU A 52 6.59 -7.30 -3.96
N CYS A 53 5.66 -6.93 -3.11
CA CYS A 53 5.03 -7.90 -2.24
C CYS A 53 3.65 -7.43 -1.83
N LYS A 54 2.86 -8.37 -1.34
CA LYS A 54 1.51 -8.11 -0.85
C LYS A 54 1.35 -8.90 0.43
N TYR A 55 0.82 -8.27 1.46
CA TYR A 55 0.60 -8.93 2.73
C TYR A 55 -0.84 -8.74 3.18
N TRP A 56 -1.46 -9.85 3.60
CA TRP A 56 -2.77 -9.78 4.24
C TRP A 56 -2.56 -9.26 5.65
N ILE A 57 -3.52 -8.49 6.14
CA ILE A 57 -3.42 -7.93 7.47
C ILE A 57 -4.55 -8.46 8.33
N ASP A 58 -4.19 -9.14 9.42
CA ASP A 58 -5.16 -9.65 10.37
C ASP A 58 -5.22 -8.66 11.51
N VAL A 59 -6.23 -7.81 11.50
CA VAL A 59 -6.33 -6.74 12.47
C VAL A 59 -6.52 -7.27 13.88
N GLU A 60 -7.37 -8.26 14.02
CA GLU A 60 -7.64 -8.80 15.34
C GLU A 60 -6.46 -9.55 15.93
N GLY A 61 -5.75 -10.28 15.12
CA GLY A 61 -4.61 -11.03 15.59
C GLY A 61 -3.31 -10.25 15.59
N PHE A 62 -3.32 -9.04 15.05
CA PHE A 62 -2.13 -8.22 14.92
C PHE A 62 -1.06 -9.04 14.19
N GLU A 63 -1.43 -9.60 13.06
CA GLU A 63 -0.51 -10.41 12.29
C GLU A 63 -0.58 -10.07 10.82
N ILE A 64 0.46 -10.43 10.08
CA ILE A 64 0.46 -10.25 8.64
C ILE A 64 0.85 -11.56 8.00
N LYS A 65 0.38 -11.79 6.79
CA LYS A 65 0.66 -13.03 6.08
C LYS A 65 0.99 -12.71 4.64
N GLU A 66 2.11 -13.23 4.17
CA GLU A 66 2.53 -12.97 2.81
C GLU A 66 1.53 -13.53 1.81
N ALA A 67 1.08 -12.72 0.89
CA ALA A 67 0.18 -13.16 -0.16
C ALA A 67 0.93 -13.25 -1.49
N LEU A 68 1.93 -12.40 -1.69
CA LEU A 68 2.64 -12.38 -2.95
C LEU A 68 4.03 -11.83 -2.72
N SER A 69 5.00 -12.35 -3.42
CA SER A 69 6.37 -11.91 -3.26
C SER A 69 7.06 -12.04 -4.60
N TYR A 70 7.71 -10.98 -5.06
CA TYR A 70 8.39 -10.98 -6.34
C TYR A 70 9.73 -10.31 -6.19
N ASN A 71 10.79 -11.01 -6.55
CA ASN A 71 12.17 -10.50 -6.46
C ASN A 71 12.58 -10.14 -5.05
N MET A 72 11.93 -10.70 -4.06
CA MET A 72 12.25 -10.38 -2.67
C MET A 72 13.35 -11.27 -2.17
N THR A 73 14.22 -10.73 -1.32
CA THR A 73 15.23 -11.53 -0.66
C THR A 73 14.77 -11.76 0.76
N PRO A 74 15.35 -12.73 1.48
CA PRO A 74 14.97 -12.92 2.88
C PRO A 74 15.17 -11.66 3.71
N GLN A 75 16.22 -10.89 3.40
CA GLN A 75 16.47 -9.67 4.14
C GLN A 75 15.43 -8.61 3.84
N SER A 76 15.03 -8.47 2.58
CA SER A 76 14.03 -7.47 2.24
C SER A 76 12.67 -7.86 2.81
N LYS A 77 12.39 -9.17 2.91
CA LYS A 77 11.14 -9.60 3.51
C LYS A 77 11.12 -9.25 4.99
N ARG A 78 12.24 -9.44 5.66
CA ARG A 78 12.30 -9.09 7.09
C ARG A 78 12.12 -7.59 7.27
N GLU A 79 12.72 -6.81 6.38
CA GLU A 79 12.65 -5.36 6.49
C GLU A 79 11.22 -4.88 6.28
N ILE A 80 10.54 -5.34 5.23
CA ILE A 80 9.21 -4.85 4.96
C ILE A 80 8.22 -5.33 6.02
N LYS A 81 8.40 -6.53 6.54
CA LYS A 81 7.51 -7.00 7.59
C LYS A 81 7.65 -6.12 8.82
N ARG A 82 8.87 -5.76 9.17
CA ARG A 82 9.10 -4.90 10.33
C ARG A 82 8.43 -3.55 10.12
N ILE A 83 8.57 -3.00 8.93
CA ILE A 83 7.96 -1.71 8.62
C ILE A 83 6.44 -1.79 8.71
N ILE A 84 5.85 -2.86 8.19
CA ILE A 84 4.40 -3.00 8.24
C ILE A 84 3.94 -3.12 9.69
N TYR A 85 4.65 -3.88 10.51
CA TYR A 85 4.26 -4.01 11.91
C TYR A 85 4.42 -2.69 12.66
N GLU A 86 5.47 -1.94 12.35
CA GLU A 86 5.70 -0.66 13.02
C GLU A 86 4.62 0.35 12.68
N HIS A 87 4.01 0.22 11.51
CA HIS A 87 2.99 1.17 11.07
C HIS A 87 1.63 0.50 10.93
N PHE A 88 1.43 -0.58 11.66
CA PHE A 88 0.24 -1.41 11.53
C PHE A 88 -1.05 -0.60 11.70
N GLU A 89 -1.14 0.14 12.79
CA GLU A 89 -2.36 0.88 13.05
C GLU A 89 -2.59 1.99 12.03
N TYR A 90 -1.53 2.61 11.59
CA TYR A 90 -1.66 3.64 10.58
C TYR A 90 -2.19 3.04 9.29
N ILE A 91 -1.64 1.89 8.88
CA ILE A 91 -2.07 1.23 7.65
C ILE A 91 -3.54 0.84 7.75
N VAL A 92 -3.96 0.31 8.89
CA VAL A 92 -5.34 -0.09 9.08
C VAL A 92 -6.25 1.13 9.02
N SER A 93 -5.84 2.23 9.65
CA SER A 93 -6.68 3.41 9.64
C SER A 93 -6.80 3.99 8.24
N GLU A 94 -5.72 3.92 7.44
CA GLU A 94 -5.77 4.42 6.08
C GLU A 94 -6.65 3.52 5.20
N TRP A 95 -6.60 2.21 5.43
CA TRP A 95 -7.46 1.29 4.71
C TRP A 95 -8.93 1.62 4.99
N ASN A 96 -9.26 1.83 6.26
CA ASN A 96 -10.63 2.12 6.65
C ASN A 96 -11.11 3.45 6.07
N LYS A 97 -10.22 4.41 5.98
CA LYS A 97 -10.59 5.68 5.39
C LYS A 97 -10.83 5.55 3.90
N TYR A 98 -9.97 4.81 3.24
CA TYR A 98 -9.99 4.73 1.79
C TYR A 98 -11.07 3.81 1.26
N PHE A 99 -11.25 2.67 1.91
CA PHE A 99 -12.24 1.69 1.47
C PHE A 99 -13.43 1.65 2.40
N LYS A 100 -13.66 2.73 3.12
CA LYS A 100 -14.68 2.66 4.06
C LYS A 100 -15.99 2.42 3.39
N THR A 101 -16.76 1.57 3.98
CA THR A 101 -18.04 1.27 3.44
C THR A 101 -19.01 1.54 4.53
N PHE A 102 -20.19 1.72 4.20
CA PHE A 102 -21.12 2.08 5.23
C PHE A 102 -22.38 1.29 5.19
#